data_bf2d15ed97d3db677718fb8303bf5ed1
#
_entry.id   bf2d15ed97d3db677718fb8303bf5ed1
#
_cell.length_a   1.000
_cell.length_b   1.000
_cell.length_c   1.000
_cell.angle_alpha   90.00
_cell.angle_beta   90.00
_cell.angle_gamma   90.00
#
_symmetry.space_group_name_H-M   'P 1'
#
loop_
_entity.id
_entity.type
_entity.pdbx_description
1 polymer ?
#
loop_
_entity_poly.entity_id
_entity_poly.type
_entity_poly.pdbx_seq_one_letter_code
_entity_poly.pdbx_strand_id
1 'polypeptide(L)'
;MKKNLAAALALAVGVAIVGAGAGFAAGTADDMINARQAEMKVNMKAMKDLVSMLKGETKYDTAAVQAAAKSITDAQAEGVAKDVWSASSQTGAAVKTGAKPEIWTDAAGFTAAWKDLDTAVAALAATTDEASFKAAFPQLGAACKGCHEKFRQAE
;
A
#
# COMPACT_ATOMS: atom_id res chain seq x y z
N MET A 1 -5.19 82.17 14.65
CA MET A 1 -5.56 81.43 13.49
C MET A 1 -4.29 80.78 12.90
N LYS A 2 -3.92 79.57 13.21
CA LYS A 2 -2.90 78.75 12.50
C LYS A 2 -3.29 77.30 12.66
N LYS A 3 -3.64 76.66 11.54
CA LYS A 3 -4.00 75.23 11.44
C LYS A 3 -2.71 74.43 11.34
N ASN A 4 -2.45 73.57 12.28
CA ASN A 4 -1.38 72.58 12.17
C ASN A 4 -1.97 71.23 11.75
N LEU A 5 -1.69 70.86 10.52
CA LEU A 5 -1.96 69.51 9.97
C LEU A 5 -0.86 68.54 10.51
N ALA A 6 -1.22 67.62 11.34
CA ALA A 6 -0.35 66.48 11.70
C ALA A 6 -0.64 65.35 10.76
N ALA A 7 0.31 64.96 9.89
CA ALA A 7 0.28 63.82 9.03
C ALA A 7 0.66 62.59 9.84
N ALA A 8 -0.29 61.64 10.02
CA ALA A 8 -0.03 60.35 10.62
C ALA A 8 0.46 59.39 9.54
N LEU A 9 1.72 58.95 9.66
CA LEU A 9 2.35 57.94 8.81
C LEU A 9 1.97 56.55 9.38
N ALA A 10 1.06 55.86 8.71
CA ALA A 10 0.74 54.47 9.07
C ALA A 10 1.76 53.54 8.42
N LEU A 11 2.65 52.97 9.24
CA LEU A 11 3.51 51.84 8.84
C LEU A 11 2.67 50.58 8.80
N ALA A 12 2.36 50.09 7.61
CA ALA A 12 1.80 48.75 7.42
C ALA A 12 2.96 47.72 7.47
N VAL A 13 3.10 47.06 8.60
CA VAL A 13 3.97 45.87 8.74
C VAL A 13 3.25 44.68 8.11
N GLY A 14 3.61 44.35 6.87
CA GLY A 14 3.16 43.16 6.21
C GLY A 14 3.85 41.94 6.82
N VAL A 15 3.14 41.17 7.64
CA VAL A 15 3.58 39.83 8.08
C VAL A 15 3.37 38.90 6.92
N ALA A 16 4.42 38.58 6.18
CA ALA A 16 4.43 37.47 5.25
C ALA A 16 4.43 36.14 6.05
N ILE A 17 3.27 35.53 6.18
CA ILE A 17 3.17 34.15 6.69
C ILE A 17 3.70 33.25 5.57
N VAL A 18 4.99 32.91 5.64
CA VAL A 18 5.55 31.80 4.88
C VAL A 18 5.00 30.53 5.53
N GLY A 19 3.88 30.05 5.03
CA GLY A 19 3.36 28.74 5.35
C GLY A 19 4.34 27.69 4.84
N ALA A 20 5.27 27.26 5.69
CA ALA A 20 6.00 26.04 5.47
C ALA A 20 5.01 24.88 5.62
N GLY A 21 4.30 24.58 4.53
CA GLY A 21 3.66 23.29 4.40
C GLY A 21 4.76 22.26 4.54
N ALA A 22 4.74 21.47 5.62
CA ALA A 22 5.52 20.25 5.71
C ALA A 22 4.97 19.29 4.65
N GLY A 23 5.37 19.49 3.40
CA GLY A 23 5.24 18.52 2.35
C GLY A 23 6.09 17.32 2.80
N PHE A 24 5.46 16.22 3.14
CA PHE A 24 6.18 14.95 3.22
C PHE A 24 6.88 14.81 1.88
N ALA A 25 8.21 14.83 1.90
CA ALA A 25 8.97 14.60 0.69
C ALA A 25 8.56 13.22 0.18
N ALA A 26 7.91 13.18 -0.97
CA ALA A 26 7.61 11.91 -1.63
C ALA A 26 8.95 11.18 -1.79
N GLY A 27 9.00 9.91 -1.38
CA GLY A 27 10.20 9.09 -1.50
C GLY A 27 10.68 9.05 -2.96
N THR A 28 11.94 8.72 -3.17
CA THR A 28 12.45 8.51 -4.53
C THR A 28 11.73 7.33 -5.20
N ALA A 29 11.82 7.22 -6.52
CA ALA A 29 11.29 6.06 -7.25
C ALA A 29 11.86 4.74 -6.68
N ASP A 30 13.14 4.72 -6.37
CA ASP A 30 13.80 3.55 -5.76
C ASP A 30 13.25 3.22 -4.37
N ASP A 31 12.94 4.23 -3.54
CA ASP A 31 12.31 4.03 -2.22
C ASP A 31 10.92 3.42 -2.36
N MET A 32 10.10 3.90 -3.29
CA MET A 32 8.77 3.38 -3.57
C MET A 32 8.82 1.93 -4.10
N ILE A 33 9.78 1.62 -4.99
CA ILE A 33 9.98 0.26 -5.51
C ILE A 33 10.43 -0.68 -4.38
N ASN A 34 11.36 -0.27 -3.54
CA ASN A 34 11.80 -1.04 -2.39
C ASN A 34 10.65 -1.29 -1.42
N ALA A 35 9.80 -0.29 -1.17
CA ALA A 35 8.64 -0.43 -0.29
C ALA A 35 7.61 -1.44 -0.86
N ARG A 36 7.29 -1.39 -2.17
CA ARG A 36 6.44 -2.41 -2.83
C ARG A 36 7.02 -3.81 -2.71
N GLN A 37 8.32 -3.96 -2.92
CA GLN A 37 9.00 -5.25 -2.79
C GLN A 37 8.99 -5.76 -1.35
N ALA A 38 9.11 -4.86 -0.37
CA ALA A 38 8.99 -5.21 1.05
C ALA A 38 7.58 -5.70 1.39
N GLU A 39 6.54 -4.99 0.91
CA GLU A 39 5.14 -5.41 1.02
C GLU A 39 4.93 -6.82 0.44
N MET A 40 5.41 -7.08 -0.78
CA MET A 40 5.28 -8.40 -1.40
C MET A 40 6.03 -9.49 -0.63
N LYS A 41 7.15 -9.19 0.03
CA LYS A 41 7.85 -10.14 0.91
C LYS A 41 7.02 -10.48 2.16
N VAL A 42 6.33 -9.50 2.75
CA VAL A 42 5.40 -9.74 3.87
C VAL A 42 4.26 -10.65 3.41
N ASN A 43 3.63 -10.33 2.28
CA ASN A 43 2.54 -11.13 1.71
C ASN A 43 3.00 -12.57 1.39
N MET A 44 4.19 -12.74 0.82
CA MET A 44 4.75 -14.06 0.52
C MET A 44 5.02 -14.87 1.79
N LYS A 45 5.51 -14.23 2.86
CA LYS A 45 5.69 -14.90 4.16
C LYS A 45 4.35 -15.37 4.72
N ALA A 46 3.33 -14.52 4.75
CA ALA A 46 1.99 -14.88 5.19
C ALA A 46 1.42 -16.06 4.38
N MET A 47 1.54 -16.01 3.05
CA MET A 47 1.12 -17.11 2.18
C MET A 47 1.84 -18.41 2.48
N LYS A 48 3.16 -18.38 2.72
CA LYS A 48 3.94 -19.57 3.05
C LYS A 48 3.46 -20.23 4.37
N ASP A 49 3.22 -19.41 5.39
CA ASP A 49 2.74 -19.89 6.69
C ASP A 49 1.34 -20.51 6.56
N LEU A 50 0.43 -19.86 5.80
CA LEU A 50 -0.91 -20.38 5.53
C LEU A 50 -0.89 -21.68 4.72
N VAL A 51 -0.04 -21.77 3.69
CA VAL A 51 0.12 -23.01 2.88
C VAL A 51 0.64 -24.16 3.72
N SER A 52 1.56 -23.92 4.64
CA SER A 52 2.08 -24.94 5.56
C SER A 52 0.96 -25.53 6.44
N MET A 53 0.04 -24.66 6.95
CA MET A 53 -1.14 -25.12 7.69
C MET A 53 -2.14 -25.86 6.78
N LEU A 54 -2.35 -25.37 5.55
CA LEU A 54 -3.26 -26.00 4.59
C LEU A 54 -2.83 -27.43 4.23
N LYS A 55 -1.52 -27.65 4.12
CA LYS A 55 -0.92 -28.98 3.84
C LYS A 55 -0.81 -29.88 5.08
N GLY A 56 -1.09 -29.36 6.27
CA GLY A 56 -0.91 -30.09 7.52
C GLY A 56 0.56 -30.25 7.95
N GLU A 57 1.50 -29.52 7.34
CA GLU A 57 2.91 -29.45 7.74
C GLU A 57 3.07 -28.70 9.06
N THR A 58 2.18 -27.75 9.32
CA THR A 58 2.03 -27.02 10.59
C THR A 58 0.59 -27.22 11.08
N LYS A 59 0.43 -27.38 12.39
CA LYS A 59 -0.89 -27.51 12.99
C LYS A 59 -1.71 -26.24 12.75
N TYR A 60 -2.99 -26.41 12.40
CA TYR A 60 -3.92 -25.29 12.27
C TYR A 60 -4.02 -24.48 13.57
N ASP A 61 -3.97 -23.17 13.43
CA ASP A 61 -4.13 -22.20 14.52
C ASP A 61 -4.89 -20.97 14.00
N THR A 62 -6.08 -20.72 14.54
CA THR A 62 -6.95 -19.60 14.16
C THR A 62 -6.26 -18.26 14.35
N ALA A 63 -5.55 -18.09 15.47
CA ALA A 63 -4.87 -16.81 15.75
C ALA A 63 -3.73 -16.56 14.75
N ALA A 64 -3.00 -17.59 14.34
CA ALA A 64 -1.97 -17.47 13.32
C ALA A 64 -2.56 -17.12 11.93
N VAL A 65 -3.71 -17.69 11.56
CA VAL A 65 -4.42 -17.34 10.32
C VAL A 65 -4.85 -15.87 10.34
N GLN A 66 -5.46 -15.42 11.44
CA GLN A 66 -5.88 -14.02 11.59
C GLN A 66 -4.69 -13.04 11.62
N ALA A 67 -3.58 -13.43 12.26
CA ALA A 67 -2.34 -12.65 12.24
C ALA A 67 -1.73 -12.54 10.84
N ALA A 68 -1.77 -13.62 10.05
CA ALA A 68 -1.34 -13.60 8.65
C ALA A 68 -2.21 -12.66 7.80
N ALA A 69 -3.54 -12.74 7.93
CA ALA A 69 -4.47 -11.83 7.27
C ALA A 69 -4.19 -10.35 7.66
N LYS A 70 -4.02 -10.09 8.96
CA LYS A 70 -3.68 -8.76 9.46
C LYS A 70 -2.36 -8.24 8.88
N SER A 71 -1.33 -9.07 8.79
CA SER A 71 -0.03 -8.65 8.26
C SER A 71 -0.12 -8.22 6.79
N ILE A 72 -0.96 -8.88 5.99
CA ILE A 72 -1.24 -8.48 4.61
C ILE A 72 -1.93 -7.11 4.58
N THR A 73 -2.99 -6.92 5.39
CA THR A 73 -3.72 -5.64 5.47
C THR A 73 -2.81 -4.49 5.92
N ASP A 74 -1.99 -4.70 6.94
CA ASP A 74 -1.07 -3.67 7.46
C ASP A 74 -0.03 -3.28 6.40
N ALA A 75 0.52 -4.26 5.68
CA ALA A 75 1.49 -4.00 4.61
C ALA A 75 0.87 -3.20 3.45
N GLN A 76 -0.38 -3.51 3.05
CA GLN A 76 -1.12 -2.76 2.05
C GLN A 76 -1.37 -1.30 2.51
N ALA A 77 -1.82 -1.11 3.76
CA ALA A 77 -2.06 0.22 4.32
C ALA A 77 -0.78 1.06 4.35
N GLU A 78 0.37 0.46 4.67
CA GLU A 78 1.68 1.13 4.63
C GLU A 78 2.07 1.51 3.20
N GLY A 79 1.84 0.63 2.22
CA GLY A 79 2.07 0.91 0.80
C GLY A 79 1.22 2.08 0.29
N VAL A 80 -0.06 2.14 0.66
CA VAL A 80 -0.95 3.26 0.34
C VAL A 80 -0.46 4.56 0.98
N ALA A 81 -0.09 4.53 2.26
CA ALA A 81 0.39 5.72 2.98
C ALA A 81 1.69 6.28 2.38
N LYS A 82 2.52 5.44 1.76
CA LYS A 82 3.77 5.82 1.09
C LYS A 82 3.60 6.12 -0.40
N ASP A 83 2.40 6.05 -0.94
CA ASP A 83 2.10 6.21 -2.38
C ASP A 83 3.03 5.38 -3.29
N VAL A 84 3.29 4.13 -2.88
CA VAL A 84 4.27 3.27 -3.55
C VAL A 84 3.90 2.93 -5.00
N TRP A 85 2.67 3.17 -5.41
CA TRP A 85 2.14 2.96 -6.76
C TRP A 85 2.03 4.27 -7.58
N SER A 86 2.65 5.35 -7.10
CA SER A 86 2.74 6.62 -7.84
C SER A 86 3.31 6.42 -9.25
N ALA A 87 2.83 7.22 -10.20
CA ALA A 87 3.34 7.19 -11.58
C ALA A 87 4.86 7.48 -11.68
N SER A 88 5.41 8.20 -10.72
CA SER A 88 6.86 8.47 -10.62
C SER A 88 7.69 7.24 -10.28
N SER A 89 7.06 6.14 -9.84
CA SER A 89 7.73 4.90 -9.44
C SER A 89 7.66 3.76 -10.48
N GLN A 90 7.34 4.09 -11.73
CA GLN A 90 7.29 3.10 -12.82
C GLN A 90 8.64 2.46 -13.08
N THR A 91 9.71 3.25 -12.99
CA THR A 91 11.10 2.80 -13.15
C THR A 91 11.95 3.42 -12.08
N GLY A 92 12.89 2.64 -11.51
CA GLY A 92 13.89 3.13 -10.58
C GLY A 92 15.17 3.55 -11.30
N ALA A 93 15.98 4.36 -10.65
CA ALA A 93 17.31 4.73 -11.13
C ALA A 93 18.31 3.60 -10.91
N ALA A 94 18.25 2.92 -9.75
CA ALA A 94 19.13 1.83 -9.35
C ALA A 94 18.38 0.53 -9.06
N VAL A 95 17.11 0.60 -8.64
CA VAL A 95 16.30 -0.56 -8.23
C VAL A 95 15.45 -1.04 -9.39
N LYS A 96 15.60 -2.32 -9.75
CA LYS A 96 14.75 -2.97 -10.75
C LYS A 96 13.36 -3.24 -10.18
N THR A 97 12.34 -3.15 -11.03
CA THR A 97 10.95 -3.49 -10.69
C THR A 97 10.38 -4.53 -11.63
N GLY A 98 9.59 -5.46 -11.09
CA GLY A 98 8.76 -6.37 -11.87
C GLY A 98 7.34 -5.83 -12.12
N ALA A 99 7.05 -4.58 -11.77
CA ALA A 99 5.76 -3.97 -12.06
C ALA A 99 5.63 -3.69 -13.55
N LYS A 100 4.50 -4.10 -14.15
CA LYS A 100 4.20 -3.82 -15.56
C LYS A 100 3.60 -2.43 -15.72
N PRO A 101 3.76 -1.79 -16.91
CA PRO A 101 3.12 -0.51 -17.22
C PRO A 101 1.59 -0.52 -17.07
N GLU A 102 0.96 -1.68 -17.21
CA GLU A 102 -0.47 -1.88 -17.09
C GLU A 102 -1.03 -1.45 -15.72
N ILE A 103 -0.21 -1.41 -14.67
CA ILE A 103 -0.59 -0.86 -13.36
C ILE A 103 -1.10 0.58 -13.52
N TRP A 104 -0.47 1.38 -14.37
CA TRP A 104 -0.78 2.81 -14.56
C TRP A 104 -1.67 3.08 -15.77
N THR A 105 -1.61 2.21 -16.81
CA THR A 105 -2.43 2.36 -18.01
C THR A 105 -3.82 1.72 -17.88
N ASP A 106 -3.98 0.73 -16.99
CA ASP A 106 -5.25 0.12 -16.60
C ASP A 106 -5.49 0.27 -15.10
N ALA A 107 -5.55 1.50 -14.62
CA ALA A 107 -5.76 1.81 -13.21
C ALA A 107 -7.08 1.23 -12.65
N ALA A 108 -8.12 1.12 -13.47
CA ALA A 108 -9.38 0.52 -13.07
C ALA A 108 -9.23 -0.99 -12.82
N GLY A 109 -8.55 -1.71 -13.70
CA GLY A 109 -8.25 -3.13 -13.53
C GLY A 109 -7.31 -3.38 -12.34
N PHE A 110 -6.32 -2.50 -12.13
CA PHE A 110 -5.44 -2.60 -10.97
C PHE A 110 -6.20 -2.39 -9.65
N THR A 111 -7.08 -1.38 -9.59
CA THR A 111 -7.94 -1.14 -8.43
C THR A 111 -8.88 -2.34 -8.17
N ALA A 112 -9.44 -2.94 -9.22
CA ALA A 112 -10.27 -4.13 -9.08
C ALA A 112 -9.49 -5.31 -8.48
N ALA A 113 -8.26 -5.55 -8.95
CA ALA A 113 -7.40 -6.61 -8.41
C ALA A 113 -7.04 -6.39 -6.93
N TRP A 114 -6.84 -5.13 -6.51
CA TRP A 114 -6.66 -4.79 -5.10
C TRP A 114 -7.91 -5.11 -4.28
N LYS A 115 -9.09 -4.74 -4.79
CA LYS A 115 -10.36 -5.03 -4.12
C LYS A 115 -10.62 -6.53 -3.98
N ASP A 116 -10.24 -7.33 -4.97
CA ASP A 116 -10.32 -8.78 -4.90
C ASP A 116 -9.41 -9.34 -3.79
N LEU A 117 -8.21 -8.80 -3.65
CA LEU A 117 -7.29 -9.15 -2.56
C LEU A 117 -7.87 -8.75 -1.20
N ASP A 118 -8.37 -7.52 -1.04
CA ASP A 118 -9.00 -7.05 0.20
C ASP A 118 -10.17 -7.96 0.61
N THR A 119 -11.01 -8.34 -0.35
CA THR A 119 -12.15 -9.25 -0.11
C THR A 119 -11.68 -10.62 0.36
N ALA A 120 -10.65 -11.17 -0.27
CA ALA A 120 -10.09 -12.48 0.09
C ALA A 120 -9.41 -12.47 1.46
N VAL A 121 -8.68 -11.40 1.79
CA VAL A 121 -8.04 -11.21 3.10
C VAL A 121 -9.10 -11.05 4.20
N ALA A 122 -10.17 -10.29 3.96
CA ALA A 122 -11.27 -10.14 4.90
C ALA A 122 -11.98 -11.48 5.17
N ALA A 123 -12.22 -12.27 4.12
CA ALA A 123 -12.78 -13.62 4.26
C ALA A 123 -11.88 -14.53 5.10
N LEU A 124 -10.56 -14.44 4.89
CA LEU A 124 -9.58 -15.20 5.68
C LEU A 124 -9.56 -14.76 7.15
N ALA A 125 -9.60 -13.45 7.41
CA ALA A 125 -9.63 -12.89 8.76
C ALA A 125 -10.90 -13.30 9.56
N ALA A 126 -11.99 -13.56 8.85
CA ALA A 126 -13.26 -13.97 9.46
C ALA A 126 -13.34 -15.48 9.79
N THR A 127 -12.31 -16.28 9.45
CA THR A 127 -12.32 -17.73 9.72
C THR A 127 -12.17 -18.00 11.21
N THR A 128 -12.90 -19.00 11.72
CA THR A 128 -12.92 -19.36 13.13
C THR A 128 -12.46 -20.80 13.39
N ASP A 129 -12.35 -21.60 12.32
CA ASP A 129 -11.95 -23.01 12.38
C ASP A 129 -11.22 -23.44 11.10
N GLU A 130 -10.66 -24.65 11.12
CA GLU A 130 -9.89 -25.19 10.00
C GLU A 130 -10.73 -25.39 8.73
N ALA A 131 -12.01 -25.71 8.86
CA ALA A 131 -12.89 -25.93 7.72
C ALA A 131 -13.17 -24.62 6.99
N SER A 132 -13.51 -23.56 7.73
CA SER A 132 -13.70 -22.20 7.18
C SER A 132 -12.40 -21.64 6.58
N PHE A 133 -11.24 -21.88 7.21
CA PHE A 133 -9.94 -21.54 6.65
C PHE A 133 -9.70 -22.23 5.29
N LYS A 134 -9.89 -23.56 5.22
CA LYS A 134 -9.72 -24.32 3.98
C LYS A 134 -10.67 -23.86 2.87
N ALA A 135 -11.87 -23.40 3.22
CA ALA A 135 -12.83 -22.85 2.27
C ALA A 135 -12.46 -21.45 1.77
N ALA A 136 -11.89 -20.58 2.63
CA ALA A 136 -11.52 -19.19 2.28
C ALA A 136 -10.18 -19.11 1.53
N PHE A 137 -9.21 -19.95 1.84
CA PHE A 137 -7.85 -19.86 1.32
C PHE A 137 -7.74 -19.85 -0.22
N PRO A 138 -8.51 -20.66 -0.99
CA PRO A 138 -8.44 -20.64 -2.46
C PRO A 138 -8.70 -19.26 -3.06
N GLN A 139 -9.58 -18.46 -2.47
CA GLN A 139 -9.88 -17.10 -2.93
C GLN A 139 -8.66 -16.18 -2.78
N LEU A 140 -7.91 -16.27 -1.67
CA LEU A 140 -6.68 -15.52 -1.49
C LEU A 140 -5.64 -15.90 -2.55
N GLY A 141 -5.45 -17.20 -2.80
CA GLY A 141 -4.54 -17.67 -3.84
C GLY A 141 -4.92 -17.18 -5.23
N ALA A 142 -6.22 -17.19 -5.56
CA ALA A 142 -6.74 -16.70 -6.84
C ALA A 142 -6.53 -15.19 -7.02
N ALA A 143 -6.76 -14.39 -5.98
CA ALA A 143 -6.55 -12.93 -6.00
C ALA A 143 -5.06 -12.60 -6.24
N CYS A 144 -4.15 -13.25 -5.50
CA CYS A 144 -2.71 -13.08 -5.71
C CYS A 144 -2.29 -13.43 -7.15
N LYS A 145 -2.75 -14.58 -7.66
CA LYS A 145 -2.43 -15.04 -9.01
C LYS A 145 -2.97 -14.09 -10.06
N GLY A 146 -4.23 -13.72 -10.00
CA GLY A 146 -4.88 -12.88 -11.01
C GLY A 146 -4.22 -11.49 -11.13
N CYS A 147 -3.87 -10.87 -10.00
CA CYS A 147 -3.12 -9.62 -10.00
C CYS A 147 -1.74 -9.79 -10.64
N HIS A 148 -0.97 -10.81 -10.25
CA HIS A 148 0.39 -11.04 -10.75
C HIS A 148 0.42 -11.39 -12.25
N GLU A 149 -0.51 -12.17 -12.77
CA GLU A 149 -0.57 -12.49 -14.21
C GLU A 149 -0.73 -11.23 -15.06
N LYS A 150 -1.50 -10.27 -14.59
CA LYS A 150 -1.80 -9.06 -15.33
C LYS A 150 -0.77 -7.95 -15.12
N PHE A 151 -0.32 -7.75 -13.88
CA PHE A 151 0.40 -6.55 -13.46
C PHE A 151 1.86 -6.78 -13.04
N ARG A 152 2.34 -8.04 -13.01
CA ARG A 152 3.73 -8.40 -12.71
C ARG A 152 4.40 -9.05 -13.91
N GLN A 153 5.65 -8.64 -14.20
CA GLN A 153 6.49 -9.32 -15.19
C GLN A 153 6.81 -10.75 -14.72
N ALA A 154 6.82 -11.71 -15.65
CA ALA A 154 7.37 -13.04 -15.38
C ALA A 154 8.88 -12.92 -15.14
N GLU A 155 9.37 -13.66 -14.18
CA GLU A 155 10.81 -13.84 -13.92
C GLU A 155 11.35 -14.96 -14.81
#